data_e6333691585c0f11e15a90df73b744da
#
_entry.id   e6333691585c0f11e15a90df73b744da
#
_cell.length_a   1.000
_cell.length_b   1.000
_cell.length_c   1.000
_cell.angle_alpha   90.00
_cell.angle_beta   90.00
_cell.angle_gamma   90.00
#
_symmetry.space_group_name_H-M   'P 1'
#
loop_
_entity.id
_entity.type
_entity.pdbx_description
1 polymer ?
#
loop_
_entity_poly.entity_id
_entity_poly.type
_entity_poly.pdbx_seq_one_letter_code
_entity_poly.pdbx_strand_id
1 'polypeptide(L)'
;MKPILGMLLVPFMALAAPAYAGCDDAPEPAVDWAGCSKKLISLRGEDLAGANLSETNLSGTDLREANLAKAVFDRANLAQTWFNGANMAGASMFKAFGYGTDLSGTDLSDAKLNYLELYRSVFAGAKLNGADLGNASLPRADFTKADLSGAVLAKADIMRGNFEGADLSGTSLANAIIARSAFKGATLAGSDWTEAFLYKTDLSGADLGAVKGLTQDQVDEACGDDATVLPEGLTKPAGWPCSE
;
A
#
# COMPACT_ATOMS: atom_id res chain seq x y z
N MET A 1 46.74 -47.26 47.22
CA MET A 1 46.35 -45.91 46.82
C MET A 1 45.97 -45.95 45.37
N LYS A 2 44.68 -45.83 45.05
CA LYS A 2 44.18 -45.78 43.66
C LYS A 2 43.81 -44.30 43.35
N PRO A 3 44.16 -43.73 42.19
CA PRO A 3 43.74 -42.43 41.82
C PRO A 3 42.27 -42.43 41.32
N ILE A 4 41.50 -41.50 41.84
CA ILE A 4 40.12 -41.24 41.42
C ILE A 4 40.17 -40.45 40.11
N LEU A 5 39.65 -41.07 39.05
CA LEU A 5 39.51 -40.46 37.73
C LEU A 5 38.33 -39.43 37.75
N GLY A 6 38.66 -38.15 37.79
CA GLY A 6 37.66 -37.08 37.71
C GLY A 6 37.01 -37.05 36.32
N MET A 7 35.74 -37.31 36.27
CA MET A 7 34.88 -37.21 35.08
C MET A 7 34.58 -35.76 34.82
N LEU A 8 35.22 -35.12 33.85
CA LEU A 8 34.89 -33.80 33.37
C LEU A 8 33.50 -33.84 32.69
N LEU A 9 32.51 -33.28 33.35
CA LEU A 9 31.23 -32.97 32.72
C LEU A 9 31.45 -31.82 31.76
N VAL A 10 31.48 -32.10 30.46
CA VAL A 10 31.36 -31.11 29.41
C VAL A 10 29.89 -30.62 29.37
N PRO A 11 29.61 -29.32 29.55
CA PRO A 11 28.25 -28.85 29.41
C PRO A 11 27.83 -29.03 27.95
N PHE A 12 26.79 -29.80 27.73
CA PHE A 12 26.12 -29.92 26.44
C PHE A 12 25.49 -28.55 26.14
N MET A 13 26.20 -27.73 25.34
CA MET A 13 25.59 -26.56 24.73
C MET A 13 24.50 -27.08 23.80
N ALA A 14 23.23 -26.98 24.24
CA ALA A 14 22.09 -27.14 23.38
C ALA A 14 22.22 -26.08 22.29
N LEU A 15 22.65 -26.48 21.09
CA LEU A 15 22.44 -25.66 19.89
C LEU A 15 20.93 -25.47 19.79
N ALA A 16 20.46 -24.25 20.07
CA ALA A 16 19.11 -23.88 19.77
C ALA A 16 18.92 -24.15 18.26
N ALA A 17 18.11 -25.14 17.93
CA ALA A 17 17.63 -25.31 16.56
C ALA A 17 17.03 -23.98 16.12
N PRO A 18 17.23 -23.56 14.84
CA PRO A 18 16.50 -22.40 14.34
C PRO A 18 15.02 -22.65 14.63
N ALA A 19 14.38 -21.69 15.29
CA ALA A 19 12.94 -21.75 15.50
C ALA A 19 12.31 -21.79 14.10
N TYR A 20 11.85 -22.97 13.71
CA TYR A 20 10.99 -23.08 12.53
C TYR A 20 9.73 -22.28 12.82
N ALA A 21 9.33 -21.43 11.88
CA ALA A 21 8.05 -20.75 11.94
C ALA A 21 6.97 -21.76 12.36
N GLY A 22 6.31 -21.49 13.50
CA GLY A 22 5.28 -22.39 14.01
C GLY A 22 4.00 -22.22 13.22
N CYS A 23 3.92 -22.80 12.03
CA CYS A 23 2.74 -22.65 11.18
C CYS A 23 1.43 -23.09 11.88
N ASP A 24 1.52 -23.93 12.90
CA ASP A 24 0.38 -24.40 13.70
C ASP A 24 0.17 -23.59 15.00
N ASP A 25 1.02 -22.59 15.26
CA ASP A 25 0.85 -21.71 16.42
C ASP A 25 -0.47 -20.95 16.33
N ALA A 26 -1.06 -20.68 17.48
CA ALA A 26 -2.27 -19.88 17.56
C ALA A 26 -2.01 -18.41 17.13
N PRO A 27 -3.03 -17.69 16.65
CA PRO A 27 -2.90 -16.26 16.39
C PRO A 27 -2.61 -15.53 17.71
N GLU A 28 -1.50 -14.82 17.76
CA GLU A 28 -1.07 -14.01 18.89
C GLU A 28 -0.11 -12.90 18.46
N PRO A 29 0.09 -11.85 19.26
CA PRO A 29 1.06 -10.81 18.94
C PRO A 29 2.47 -11.37 18.71
N ALA A 30 3.14 -10.86 17.69
CA ALA A 30 4.49 -11.24 17.26
C ALA A 30 4.67 -12.73 16.88
N VAL A 31 3.57 -13.44 16.59
CA VAL A 31 3.65 -14.82 16.07
C VAL A 31 4.50 -14.86 14.81
N ASP A 32 5.31 -15.90 14.65
CA ASP A 32 6.12 -16.11 13.43
C ASP A 32 5.46 -17.16 12.54
N TRP A 33 4.81 -16.69 11.47
CA TRP A 33 4.22 -17.51 10.42
C TRP A 33 4.92 -17.32 9.06
N ALA A 34 6.19 -16.90 9.08
CA ALA A 34 6.95 -16.69 7.84
C ALA A 34 6.95 -17.97 6.97
N GLY A 35 6.65 -17.81 5.68
CA GLY A 35 6.57 -18.90 4.72
C GLY A 35 5.41 -19.88 4.91
N CYS A 36 4.54 -19.66 5.88
CA CYS A 36 3.42 -20.56 6.17
C CYS A 36 2.30 -20.44 5.13
N SER A 37 1.43 -21.44 5.08
CA SER A 37 0.17 -21.40 4.32
C SER A 37 -0.99 -21.16 5.27
N LYS A 38 -1.53 -19.94 5.27
CA LYS A 38 -2.69 -19.50 6.07
C LYS A 38 -3.86 -19.11 5.16
N LYS A 39 -3.98 -19.77 4.00
CA LYS A 39 -5.02 -19.47 3.01
C LYS A 39 -6.42 -19.92 3.44
N LEU A 40 -7.44 -19.16 3.04
CA LEU A 40 -8.86 -19.51 3.20
C LEU A 40 -9.29 -19.74 4.66
N ILE A 41 -8.63 -19.11 5.64
CA ILE A 41 -8.98 -19.18 7.05
C ILE A 41 -9.57 -17.86 7.54
N SER A 42 -10.24 -17.88 8.68
CA SER A 42 -10.71 -16.67 9.36
C SER A 42 -9.75 -16.31 10.49
N LEU A 43 -9.22 -15.10 10.43
CA LEU A 43 -8.41 -14.43 11.46
C LEU A 43 -9.04 -13.09 11.80
N ARG A 44 -10.36 -12.99 11.61
CA ARG A 44 -11.13 -11.77 11.84
C ARG A 44 -11.05 -11.33 13.29
N GLY A 45 -10.64 -10.07 13.51
CA GLY A 45 -10.54 -9.49 14.84
C GLY A 45 -9.40 -10.01 15.70
N GLU A 46 -8.55 -10.90 15.17
CA GLU A 46 -7.39 -11.44 15.89
C GLU A 46 -6.34 -10.36 16.16
N ASP A 47 -5.61 -10.51 17.26
CA ASP A 47 -4.46 -9.66 17.57
C ASP A 47 -3.17 -10.30 17.06
N LEU A 48 -2.68 -9.77 15.94
CA LEU A 48 -1.47 -10.17 15.23
C LEU A 48 -0.46 -9.00 15.17
N ALA A 49 -0.51 -8.10 16.15
CA ALA A 49 0.40 -6.97 16.19
C ALA A 49 1.86 -7.43 16.17
N GLY A 50 2.68 -6.90 15.26
CA GLY A 50 4.09 -7.27 15.09
C GLY A 50 4.33 -8.69 14.56
N ALA A 51 3.30 -9.42 14.12
CA ALA A 51 3.45 -10.76 13.55
C ALA A 51 4.38 -10.77 12.33
N ASN A 52 5.18 -11.80 12.19
CA ASN A 52 5.98 -12.06 11.00
C ASN A 52 5.19 -12.94 10.02
N LEU A 53 4.61 -12.31 9.01
CA LEU A 53 3.84 -12.92 7.94
C LEU A 53 4.58 -12.86 6.60
N SER A 54 5.91 -12.73 6.64
CA SER A 54 6.74 -12.66 5.43
C SER A 54 6.61 -13.94 4.62
N GLU A 55 6.48 -13.81 3.29
CA GLU A 55 6.36 -14.94 2.36
C GLU A 55 5.16 -15.88 2.65
N THR A 56 4.27 -15.49 3.57
CA THR A 56 3.08 -16.27 3.92
C THR A 56 2.06 -16.26 2.78
N ASN A 57 1.42 -17.40 2.54
CA ASN A 57 0.26 -17.45 1.65
C ASN A 57 -1.02 -17.16 2.44
N LEU A 58 -1.56 -15.96 2.27
CA LEU A 58 -2.80 -15.48 2.89
C LEU A 58 -3.98 -15.43 1.91
N SER A 59 -3.86 -16.07 0.74
CA SER A 59 -4.89 -15.95 -0.29
C SER A 59 -6.28 -16.37 0.22
N GLY A 60 -7.27 -15.49 0.04
CA GLY A 60 -8.65 -15.71 0.49
C GLY A 60 -8.82 -15.75 2.01
N THR A 61 -7.89 -15.20 2.79
CA THR A 61 -7.96 -15.16 4.25
C THR A 61 -8.73 -13.94 4.71
N ASP A 62 -9.57 -14.13 5.73
CA ASP A 62 -10.34 -13.06 6.37
C ASP A 62 -9.54 -12.47 7.55
N LEU A 63 -8.98 -11.28 7.36
CA LEU A 63 -8.25 -10.49 8.35
C LEU A 63 -9.01 -9.19 8.70
N ARG A 64 -10.30 -9.14 8.44
CA ARG A 64 -11.12 -7.97 8.75
C ARG A 64 -11.07 -7.64 10.23
N GLU A 65 -10.95 -6.34 10.54
CA GLU A 65 -10.93 -5.83 11.93
C GLU A 65 -9.77 -6.38 12.79
N ALA A 66 -8.80 -7.11 12.20
CA ALA A 66 -7.64 -7.63 12.91
C ALA A 66 -6.69 -6.50 13.32
N ASN A 67 -5.99 -6.67 14.44
CA ASN A 67 -4.88 -5.81 14.82
C ASN A 67 -3.58 -6.37 14.21
N LEU A 68 -3.08 -5.69 13.19
CA LEU A 68 -1.88 -6.02 12.42
C LEU A 68 -0.84 -4.89 12.49
N ALA A 69 -0.94 -4.04 13.53
CA ALA A 69 -0.01 -2.94 13.70
C ALA A 69 1.44 -3.43 13.69
N LYS A 70 2.28 -2.85 12.82
CA LYS A 70 3.70 -3.22 12.62
C LYS A 70 3.94 -4.67 12.19
N ALA A 71 2.92 -5.41 11.76
CA ALA A 71 3.11 -6.74 11.18
C ALA A 71 3.91 -6.67 9.86
N VAL A 72 4.62 -7.74 9.55
CA VAL A 72 5.49 -7.84 8.37
C VAL A 72 4.91 -8.83 7.37
N PHE A 73 4.47 -8.35 6.22
CA PHE A 73 3.90 -9.12 5.10
C PHE A 73 4.84 -9.15 3.88
N ASP A 74 6.13 -8.95 4.10
CA ASP A 74 7.08 -8.83 2.98
C ASP A 74 7.01 -10.07 2.09
N ARG A 75 6.79 -9.86 0.78
CA ARG A 75 6.62 -10.92 -0.23
C ARG A 75 5.45 -11.89 0.02
N ALA A 76 4.50 -11.54 0.89
CA ALA A 76 3.32 -12.36 1.13
C ALA A 76 2.39 -12.40 -0.09
N ASN A 77 1.69 -13.51 -0.27
CA ASN A 77 0.61 -13.62 -1.24
C ASN A 77 -0.71 -13.20 -0.60
N LEU A 78 -1.25 -12.08 -1.07
CA LEU A 78 -2.45 -11.42 -0.55
C LEU A 78 -3.65 -11.53 -1.51
N ALA A 79 -3.62 -12.44 -2.48
CA ALA A 79 -4.68 -12.56 -3.45
C ALA A 79 -6.04 -12.80 -2.77
N GLN A 80 -7.04 -11.94 -3.06
CA GLN A 80 -8.39 -12.03 -2.49
C GLN A 80 -8.44 -12.04 -0.95
N THR A 81 -7.43 -11.49 -0.28
CA THR A 81 -7.40 -11.31 1.18
C THR A 81 -8.26 -10.11 1.57
N TRP A 82 -9.02 -10.22 2.66
CA TRP A 82 -9.85 -9.15 3.20
C TRP A 82 -9.22 -8.55 4.46
N PHE A 83 -8.90 -7.25 4.41
CA PHE A 83 -8.35 -6.48 5.53
C PHE A 83 -9.30 -5.37 6.01
N ASN A 84 -10.54 -5.32 5.52
CA ASN A 84 -11.46 -4.22 5.79
C ASN A 84 -11.49 -3.83 7.26
N GLY A 85 -11.18 -2.57 7.55
CA GLY A 85 -11.17 -2.04 8.91
C GLY A 85 -10.05 -2.56 9.83
N ALA A 86 -9.07 -3.31 9.30
CA ALA A 86 -7.92 -3.75 10.10
C ALA A 86 -7.02 -2.57 10.48
N ASN A 87 -6.32 -2.70 11.62
CA ASN A 87 -5.25 -1.80 12.01
C ASN A 87 -3.92 -2.33 11.49
N MET A 88 -3.35 -1.69 10.48
CA MET A 88 -2.07 -2.02 9.84
C MET A 88 -1.06 -0.86 9.95
N ALA A 89 -1.24 0.03 10.94
CA ALA A 89 -0.35 1.18 11.12
C ALA A 89 1.11 0.74 11.27
N GLY A 90 1.99 1.31 10.44
CA GLY A 90 3.43 0.99 10.39
C GLY A 90 3.75 -0.43 9.91
N ALA A 91 2.80 -1.17 9.34
CA ALA A 91 3.05 -2.49 8.77
C ALA A 91 4.00 -2.43 7.56
N SER A 92 4.69 -3.52 7.27
CA SER A 92 5.51 -3.69 6.07
C SER A 92 4.85 -4.67 5.11
N MET A 93 4.68 -4.27 3.84
CA MET A 93 4.19 -5.10 2.74
C MET A 93 5.16 -5.02 1.55
N PHE A 94 6.47 -4.89 1.83
CA PHE A 94 7.49 -4.78 0.80
C PHE A 94 7.44 -5.97 -0.16
N LYS A 95 7.21 -5.70 -1.46
CA LYS A 95 7.06 -6.74 -2.49
C LYS A 95 5.96 -7.77 -2.22
N ALA A 96 5.00 -7.48 -1.35
CA ALA A 96 3.81 -8.31 -1.27
C ALA A 96 3.04 -8.23 -2.59
N PHE A 97 2.30 -9.26 -2.92
CA PHE A 97 1.64 -9.35 -4.22
C PHE A 97 0.26 -9.98 -4.12
N GLY A 98 -0.59 -9.68 -5.10
CA GLY A 98 -1.93 -10.25 -5.14
C GLY A 98 -2.83 -9.58 -6.17
N TYR A 99 -4.08 -10.02 -6.20
CA TYR A 99 -5.15 -9.38 -6.97
C TYR A 99 -6.45 -9.38 -6.16
N GLY A 100 -7.25 -8.35 -6.34
CA GLY A 100 -8.55 -8.26 -5.66
C GLY A 100 -8.43 -8.25 -4.13
N THR A 101 -7.33 -7.76 -3.59
CA THR A 101 -7.12 -7.55 -2.15
C THR A 101 -7.98 -6.39 -1.69
N ASP A 102 -8.73 -6.57 -0.62
CA ASP A 102 -9.60 -5.53 -0.06
C ASP A 102 -8.99 -4.94 1.22
N LEU A 103 -8.54 -3.70 1.11
CA LEU A 103 -7.93 -2.87 2.14
C LEU A 103 -8.84 -1.68 2.50
N SER A 104 -10.14 -1.77 2.20
CA SER A 104 -11.06 -0.65 2.45
C SER A 104 -11.19 -0.34 3.94
N GLY A 105 -11.11 0.96 4.28
CA GLY A 105 -11.18 1.45 5.65
C GLY A 105 -10.05 1.00 6.58
N THR A 106 -8.97 0.39 6.05
CA THR A 106 -7.78 0.00 6.81
C THR A 106 -7.01 1.22 7.30
N ASP A 107 -6.38 1.11 8.47
CA ASP A 107 -5.36 2.06 8.91
C ASP A 107 -3.97 1.56 8.44
N LEU A 108 -3.43 2.19 7.42
CA LEU A 108 -2.10 1.96 6.83
C LEU A 108 -1.18 3.17 7.05
N SER A 109 -1.47 3.99 8.07
CA SER A 109 -0.64 5.16 8.38
C SER A 109 0.82 4.76 8.58
N ASP A 110 1.75 5.48 7.95
CA ASP A 110 3.19 5.23 7.98
C ASP A 110 3.63 3.82 7.54
N ALA A 111 2.78 3.08 6.82
CA ALA A 111 3.09 1.73 6.35
C ALA A 111 4.14 1.76 5.22
N LYS A 112 4.95 0.69 5.14
CA LYS A 112 5.95 0.47 4.10
C LYS A 112 5.37 -0.41 3.00
N LEU A 113 4.88 0.21 1.93
CA LEU A 113 4.19 -0.42 0.82
C LEU A 113 4.99 -0.34 -0.50
N ASN A 114 6.27 -0.03 -0.41
CA ASN A 114 7.12 0.13 -1.58
C ASN A 114 7.33 -1.21 -2.32
N TYR A 115 7.28 -1.14 -3.67
CA TYR A 115 7.26 -2.31 -4.55
C TYR A 115 6.08 -3.28 -4.34
N LEU A 116 4.99 -2.82 -3.69
CA LEU A 116 3.75 -3.58 -3.56
C LEU A 116 3.14 -3.84 -4.95
N GLU A 117 2.68 -5.07 -5.23
CA GLU A 117 2.10 -5.45 -6.51
C GLU A 117 0.65 -5.96 -6.32
N LEU A 118 -0.32 -5.05 -6.33
CA LEU A 118 -1.74 -5.39 -6.11
C LEU A 118 -2.62 -4.92 -7.28
N TYR A 119 -3.03 -5.84 -8.12
CA TYR A 119 -3.95 -5.56 -9.22
C TYR A 119 -5.40 -5.53 -8.75
N ARG A 120 -6.18 -4.48 -9.14
CA ARG A 120 -7.59 -4.29 -8.75
C ARG A 120 -7.82 -4.37 -7.23
N SER A 121 -6.93 -3.85 -6.46
CA SER A 121 -7.07 -3.71 -5.01
C SER A 121 -8.01 -2.57 -4.63
N VAL A 122 -8.63 -2.67 -3.46
CA VAL A 122 -9.54 -1.65 -2.95
C VAL A 122 -8.95 -1.02 -1.70
N PHE A 123 -8.66 0.29 -1.77
CA PHE A 123 -8.19 1.13 -0.67
C PHE A 123 -9.24 2.19 -0.29
N ALA A 124 -10.50 1.98 -0.67
CA ALA A 124 -11.55 2.94 -0.45
C ALA A 124 -11.67 3.32 1.04
N GLY A 125 -11.55 4.62 1.35
CA GLY A 125 -11.58 5.12 2.72
C GLY A 125 -10.43 4.68 3.62
N ALA A 126 -9.37 4.07 3.08
CA ALA A 126 -8.19 3.70 3.84
C ALA A 126 -7.40 4.94 4.28
N LYS A 127 -6.72 4.85 5.43
CA LYS A 127 -5.76 5.84 5.89
C LYS A 127 -4.36 5.43 5.44
N LEU A 128 -3.78 6.20 4.55
CA LEU A 128 -2.45 5.98 3.96
C LEU A 128 -1.53 7.20 4.21
N ASN A 129 -1.91 8.07 5.15
CA ASN A 129 -1.12 9.26 5.46
C ASN A 129 0.31 8.87 5.86
N GLY A 130 1.29 9.49 5.21
CA GLY A 130 2.71 9.20 5.41
C GLY A 130 3.20 7.83 4.91
N ALA A 131 2.35 7.00 4.29
CA ALA A 131 2.74 5.69 3.77
C ALA A 131 3.71 5.80 2.57
N ASP A 132 4.65 4.85 2.47
CA ASP A 132 5.58 4.74 1.34
C ASP A 132 5.09 3.68 0.32
N LEU A 133 4.50 4.14 -0.80
CA LEU A 133 4.09 3.35 -1.96
C LEU A 133 5.06 3.52 -3.15
N GLY A 134 6.28 3.96 -2.91
CA GLY A 134 7.26 4.18 -3.96
C GLY A 134 7.50 2.92 -4.80
N ASN A 135 7.49 3.05 -6.13
CA ASN A 135 7.61 1.96 -7.10
C ASN A 135 6.53 0.86 -6.96
N ALA A 136 5.41 1.11 -6.30
CA ALA A 136 4.31 0.15 -6.24
C ALA A 136 3.63 -0.01 -7.61
N SER A 137 3.13 -1.21 -7.91
CA SER A 137 2.31 -1.50 -9.08
C SER A 137 0.87 -1.78 -8.63
N LEU A 138 -0.03 -0.82 -8.84
CA LEU A 138 -1.41 -0.79 -8.35
C LEU A 138 -2.42 -0.49 -9.48
N PRO A 139 -2.31 -1.14 -10.65
CA PRO A 139 -3.20 -0.82 -11.75
C PRO A 139 -4.65 -1.15 -11.40
N ARG A 140 -5.54 -0.20 -11.70
CA ARG A 140 -6.98 -0.25 -11.39
C ARG A 140 -7.29 -0.33 -9.89
N ALA A 141 -6.42 0.19 -9.03
CA ALA A 141 -6.71 0.33 -7.61
C ALA A 141 -7.79 1.40 -7.36
N ASP A 142 -8.62 1.17 -6.38
CA ASP A 142 -9.65 2.10 -5.94
C ASP A 142 -9.21 2.78 -4.65
N PHE A 143 -8.90 4.09 -4.72
CA PHE A 143 -8.55 4.97 -3.61
C PHE A 143 -9.67 5.95 -3.28
N THR A 144 -10.92 5.65 -3.65
CA THR A 144 -12.06 6.53 -3.38
C THR A 144 -12.10 6.94 -1.91
N LYS A 145 -12.05 8.26 -1.64
CA LYS A 145 -12.07 8.84 -0.28
C LYS A 145 -10.95 8.37 0.64
N ALA A 146 -9.87 7.83 0.12
CA ALA A 146 -8.69 7.48 0.91
C ALA A 146 -7.94 8.73 1.36
N ASP A 147 -7.29 8.67 2.52
CA ASP A 147 -6.36 9.70 3.01
C ASP A 147 -4.92 9.29 2.62
N LEU A 148 -4.39 9.94 1.60
CA LEU A 148 -3.03 9.77 1.08
C LEU A 148 -2.14 10.97 1.45
N SER A 149 -2.58 11.82 2.40
CA SER A 149 -1.86 13.04 2.73
C SER A 149 -0.40 12.76 3.13
N GLY A 150 0.54 13.44 2.46
CA GLY A 150 1.97 13.25 2.68
C GLY A 150 2.54 11.87 2.27
N ALA A 151 1.75 11.01 1.64
CA ALA A 151 2.22 9.71 1.15
C ALA A 151 3.24 9.85 0.01
N VAL A 152 4.08 8.83 -0.18
CA VAL A 152 5.05 8.76 -1.28
C VAL A 152 4.57 7.75 -2.31
N LEU A 153 4.14 8.22 -3.50
CA LEU A 153 3.78 7.41 -4.66
C LEU A 153 4.77 7.61 -5.81
N ALA A 154 5.99 8.06 -5.50
CA ALA A 154 6.99 8.30 -6.53
C ALA A 154 7.29 7.04 -7.33
N LYS A 155 7.23 7.13 -8.68
CA LYS A 155 7.44 6.01 -9.61
C LYS A 155 6.41 4.87 -9.49
N ALA A 156 5.28 5.07 -8.80
CA ALA A 156 4.23 4.08 -8.75
C ALA A 156 3.49 3.99 -10.09
N ASP A 157 3.08 2.78 -10.48
CA ASP A 157 2.16 2.55 -11.59
C ASP A 157 0.74 2.36 -11.04
N ILE A 158 -0.11 3.38 -11.24
CA ILE A 158 -1.50 3.39 -10.77
C ILE A 158 -2.45 3.63 -11.97
N MET A 159 -2.07 3.08 -13.11
CA MET A 159 -2.86 3.24 -14.33
C MET A 159 -4.33 2.83 -14.10
N ARG A 160 -5.27 3.71 -14.51
CA ARG A 160 -6.72 3.54 -14.30
C ARG A 160 -7.13 3.45 -12.83
N GLY A 161 -6.38 4.10 -11.93
CA GLY A 161 -6.74 4.24 -10.53
C GLY A 161 -7.91 5.20 -10.34
N ASN A 162 -8.68 5.00 -9.30
CA ASN A 162 -9.77 5.90 -8.92
C ASN A 162 -9.39 6.64 -7.62
N PHE A 163 -9.24 7.97 -7.70
CA PHE A 163 -8.93 8.85 -6.56
C PHE A 163 -10.11 9.80 -6.25
N GLU A 164 -11.33 9.44 -6.64
CA GLU A 164 -12.49 10.29 -6.39
C GLU A 164 -12.63 10.62 -4.90
N GLY A 165 -12.60 11.93 -4.58
CA GLY A 165 -12.71 12.43 -3.22
C GLY A 165 -11.57 12.08 -2.27
N ALA A 166 -10.45 11.55 -2.77
CA ALA A 166 -9.27 11.24 -1.97
C ALA A 166 -8.52 12.52 -1.55
N ASP A 167 -7.84 12.47 -0.42
CA ASP A 167 -6.91 13.52 0.01
C ASP A 167 -5.47 13.13 -0.38
N LEU A 168 -4.92 13.85 -1.35
CA LEU A 168 -3.53 13.74 -1.80
C LEU A 168 -2.70 14.99 -1.42
N SER A 169 -3.09 15.72 -0.40
CA SER A 169 -2.37 16.91 0.04
C SER A 169 -0.91 16.57 0.38
N GLY A 170 0.04 17.27 -0.26
CA GLY A 170 1.47 17.06 -0.05
C GLY A 170 2.01 15.69 -0.51
N THR A 171 1.23 14.89 -1.21
CA THR A 171 1.63 13.59 -1.76
C THR A 171 2.69 13.76 -2.85
N SER A 172 3.71 12.89 -2.89
CA SER A 172 4.64 12.82 -4.01
C SER A 172 4.17 11.82 -5.07
N LEU A 173 3.83 12.31 -6.26
CA LEU A 173 3.54 11.54 -7.47
C LEU A 173 4.66 11.68 -8.51
N ALA A 174 5.86 12.09 -8.10
CA ALA A 174 6.98 12.30 -9.00
C ALA A 174 7.29 11.02 -9.81
N ASN A 175 7.32 11.15 -11.16
CA ASN A 175 7.52 10.04 -12.09
C ASN A 175 6.45 8.92 -12.01
N ALA A 176 5.31 9.15 -11.36
CA ALA A 176 4.24 8.16 -11.28
C ALA A 176 3.51 8.01 -12.63
N ILE A 177 3.02 6.81 -12.92
CA ILE A 177 2.16 6.52 -14.07
C ILE A 177 0.72 6.52 -13.58
N ILE A 178 -0.02 7.62 -13.83
CA ILE A 178 -1.43 7.79 -13.45
C ILE A 178 -2.36 7.90 -14.67
N ALA A 179 -1.91 7.36 -15.79
CA ALA A 179 -2.66 7.40 -17.03
C ALA A 179 -4.07 6.82 -16.88
N ARG A 180 -5.07 7.52 -17.41
CA ARG A 180 -6.49 7.13 -17.37
C ARG A 180 -7.06 7.00 -15.95
N SER A 181 -6.45 7.61 -14.96
CA SER A 181 -6.95 7.66 -13.58
C SER A 181 -7.92 8.83 -13.41
N ALA A 182 -8.80 8.75 -12.42
CA ALA A 182 -9.79 9.78 -12.12
C ALA A 182 -9.47 10.48 -10.80
N PHE A 183 -9.51 11.85 -10.81
CA PHE A 183 -9.22 12.69 -9.64
C PHE A 183 -10.39 13.61 -9.27
N LYS A 184 -11.61 13.27 -9.67
CA LYS A 184 -12.77 14.09 -9.40
C LYS A 184 -12.95 14.33 -7.90
N GLY A 185 -12.98 15.61 -7.51
CA GLY A 185 -13.16 16.02 -6.12
C GLY A 185 -12.02 15.65 -5.17
N ALA A 186 -10.86 15.21 -5.71
CA ALA A 186 -9.67 14.96 -4.90
C ALA A 186 -9.05 16.27 -4.42
N THR A 187 -8.47 16.26 -3.22
CA THR A 187 -7.67 17.36 -2.68
C THR A 187 -6.21 17.17 -3.08
N LEU A 188 -5.62 18.12 -3.81
CA LEU A 188 -4.30 17.98 -4.44
C LEU A 188 -3.29 19.04 -3.95
N ALA A 189 -3.66 19.83 -2.95
CA ALA A 189 -2.84 20.97 -2.50
C ALA A 189 -1.42 20.56 -2.12
N GLY A 190 -0.43 21.16 -2.79
CA GLY A 190 0.99 20.94 -2.50
C GLY A 190 1.55 19.59 -2.94
N SER A 191 0.77 18.75 -3.63
CA SER A 191 1.27 17.52 -4.22
C SER A 191 2.31 17.79 -5.31
N ASP A 192 3.25 16.85 -5.49
CA ASP A 192 4.34 16.93 -6.46
C ASP A 192 4.09 15.98 -7.64
N TRP A 193 3.88 16.56 -8.83
CA TRP A 193 3.58 15.84 -10.08
C TRP A 193 4.73 15.91 -11.10
N THR A 194 5.94 16.21 -10.60
CA THR A 194 7.13 16.29 -11.46
C THR A 194 7.29 15.02 -12.28
N GLU A 195 7.34 15.17 -13.61
CA GLU A 195 7.50 14.05 -14.56
C GLU A 195 6.44 12.92 -14.45
N ALA A 196 5.30 13.17 -13.81
CA ALA A 196 4.21 12.21 -13.78
C ALA A 196 3.60 12.03 -15.19
N PHE A 197 3.21 10.81 -15.54
CA PHE A 197 2.60 10.50 -16.85
C PHE A 197 1.07 10.53 -16.75
N LEU A 198 0.45 11.51 -17.42
CA LEU A 198 -0.96 11.88 -17.29
C LEU A 198 -1.85 11.51 -18.49
N TYR A 199 -1.40 10.67 -19.37
CA TYR A 199 -2.16 10.36 -20.60
C TYR A 199 -3.63 9.99 -20.32
N LYS A 200 -4.56 10.85 -20.80
CA LYS A 200 -6.02 10.73 -20.57
C LYS A 200 -6.41 10.62 -19.08
N THR A 201 -5.64 11.19 -18.18
CA THR A 201 -6.02 11.32 -16.76
C THR A 201 -7.18 12.31 -16.66
N ASP A 202 -8.26 11.93 -15.97
CA ASP A 202 -9.43 12.80 -15.77
C ASP A 202 -9.21 13.72 -14.56
N LEU A 203 -9.06 15.00 -14.85
CA LEU A 203 -8.86 16.10 -13.90
C LEU A 203 -10.12 16.97 -13.76
N SER A 204 -11.27 16.49 -14.26
CA SER A 204 -12.52 17.26 -14.26
C SER A 204 -12.90 17.71 -12.85
N GLY A 205 -13.08 19.03 -12.69
CA GLY A 205 -13.42 19.67 -11.40
C GLY A 205 -12.30 19.66 -10.35
N ALA A 206 -11.07 19.21 -10.70
CA ALA A 206 -9.94 19.21 -9.77
C ALA A 206 -9.33 20.62 -9.63
N ASP A 207 -8.90 20.97 -8.42
CA ASP A 207 -8.08 22.15 -8.17
C ASP A 207 -6.59 21.78 -8.11
N LEU A 208 -5.87 22.13 -9.19
CA LEU A 208 -4.44 21.91 -9.37
C LEU A 208 -3.62 23.17 -9.08
N GLY A 209 -4.25 24.26 -8.64
CA GLY A 209 -3.59 25.56 -8.49
C GLY A 209 -2.36 25.56 -7.60
N ALA A 210 -2.28 24.66 -6.61
CA ALA A 210 -1.14 24.49 -5.71
C ALA A 210 -0.31 23.23 -5.97
N VAL A 211 -0.56 22.51 -7.08
CA VAL A 211 0.23 21.34 -7.51
C VAL A 211 1.61 21.79 -7.99
N LYS A 212 2.64 21.04 -7.63
CA LYS A 212 4.04 21.32 -8.00
C LYS A 212 4.48 20.46 -9.18
N GLY A 213 5.39 21.00 -10.00
CA GLY A 213 6.06 20.26 -11.06
C GLY A 213 5.20 19.91 -12.27
N LEU A 214 3.94 20.38 -12.34
CA LEU A 214 3.07 20.18 -13.48
C LEU A 214 3.50 21.09 -14.64
N THR A 215 3.57 20.54 -15.84
CA THR A 215 3.95 21.24 -17.08
C THR A 215 2.80 21.30 -18.07
N GLN A 216 2.90 22.20 -19.09
CA GLN A 216 1.89 22.29 -20.14
C GLN A 216 1.77 20.98 -20.93
N ASP A 217 2.88 20.33 -21.26
CA ASP A 217 2.88 19.06 -22.01
C ASP A 217 2.08 17.96 -21.25
N GLN A 218 2.22 17.91 -19.93
CA GLN A 218 1.44 16.97 -19.10
C GLN A 218 -0.06 17.33 -19.12
N VAL A 219 -0.41 18.62 -19.04
CA VAL A 219 -1.80 19.09 -19.09
C VAL A 219 -2.42 18.80 -20.46
N ASP A 220 -1.65 18.94 -21.56
CA ASP A 220 -2.12 18.69 -22.92
C ASP A 220 -2.46 17.21 -23.15
N GLU A 221 -1.83 16.29 -22.42
CA GLU A 221 -2.12 14.86 -22.47
C GLU A 221 -3.29 14.44 -21.58
N ALA A 222 -3.68 15.26 -20.60
CA ALA A 222 -4.74 14.99 -19.64
C ALA A 222 -6.12 15.41 -20.17
N CYS A 223 -7.15 15.05 -19.42
CA CYS A 223 -8.52 15.49 -19.64
C CYS A 223 -8.99 16.35 -18.46
N GLY A 224 -9.84 17.32 -18.73
CA GLY A 224 -10.42 18.17 -17.70
C GLY A 224 -11.66 18.89 -18.23
N ASP A 225 -12.20 19.81 -17.47
CA ASP A 225 -13.39 20.58 -17.81
C ASP A 225 -13.24 22.07 -17.45
N ASP A 226 -14.34 22.83 -17.59
CA ASP A 226 -14.37 24.26 -17.25
C ASP A 226 -14.16 24.53 -15.75
N ALA A 227 -14.48 23.57 -14.89
CA ALA A 227 -14.31 23.67 -13.43
C ALA A 227 -12.87 23.35 -12.97
N THR A 228 -12.07 22.70 -13.81
CA THR A 228 -10.66 22.40 -13.50
C THR A 228 -9.86 23.68 -13.30
N VAL A 229 -9.13 23.80 -12.20
CA VAL A 229 -8.22 24.93 -11.92
C VAL A 229 -6.79 24.49 -12.16
N LEU A 230 -6.04 25.22 -12.99
CA LEU A 230 -4.62 24.94 -13.30
C LEU A 230 -3.69 25.87 -12.52
N PRO A 231 -2.44 25.47 -12.29
CA PRO A 231 -1.39 26.37 -11.79
C PRO A 231 -1.21 27.61 -12.65
N GLU A 232 -0.71 28.69 -12.05
CA GLU A 232 -0.38 29.91 -12.75
C GLU A 232 0.58 29.65 -13.93
N GLY A 233 0.26 30.23 -15.10
CA GLY A 233 1.06 30.08 -16.30
C GLY A 233 0.71 28.90 -17.20
N LEU A 234 -0.14 27.97 -16.73
CA LEU A 234 -0.67 26.88 -17.57
C LEU A 234 -2.05 27.22 -18.12
N THR A 235 -2.36 26.66 -19.29
CA THR A 235 -3.63 26.92 -20.01
C THR A 235 -4.38 25.63 -20.30
N LYS A 236 -5.73 25.73 -20.27
CA LYS A 236 -6.59 24.58 -20.60
C LYS A 236 -6.50 24.27 -22.09
N PRO A 237 -6.24 23.00 -22.46
CA PRO A 237 -6.24 22.57 -23.85
C PRO A 237 -7.60 22.80 -24.53
N ALA A 238 -7.59 23.16 -25.82
CA ALA A 238 -8.81 23.36 -26.61
C ALA A 238 -9.66 22.09 -26.76
N GLY A 239 -9.07 20.92 -26.50
CA GLY A 239 -9.73 19.61 -26.55
C GLY A 239 -10.47 19.21 -25.28
N TRP A 240 -10.48 20.07 -24.26
CA TRP A 240 -11.27 19.83 -23.05
C TRP A 240 -12.72 20.30 -23.21
N PRO A 241 -13.73 19.56 -22.66
CA PRO A 241 -13.60 18.24 -22.06
C PRO A 241 -13.25 17.16 -23.08
N CYS A 242 -12.52 16.10 -22.65
CA CYS A 242 -12.25 14.97 -23.53
C CYS A 242 -13.52 14.18 -23.82
N SER A 243 -13.72 13.77 -25.07
CA SER A 243 -14.74 12.76 -25.41
C SER A 243 -14.31 11.38 -24.87
N GLU A 244 -15.23 10.63 -24.30
CA GLU A 244 -15.04 9.24 -23.83
C GLU A 244 -14.49 8.31 -24.92
#